data_209b1d912c7e683b4021a4e1fb693036
#
_entry.id   209b1d912c7e683b4021a4e1fb693036
#
_cell.length_a   1.000
_cell.length_b   1.000
_cell.length_c   1.000
_cell.angle_alpha   90.00
_cell.angle_beta   90.00
_cell.angle_gamma   90.00
#
_symmetry.space_group_name_H-M   'P 1'
#
loop_
_entity.id
_entity.type
_entity.pdbx_description
1 polymer ?
#
loop_
_entity_poly.entity_id
_entity_poly.type
_entity_poly.pdbx_seq_one_letter_code
_entity_poly.pdbx_strand_id
1 'polypeptide(L)'
;MNIIYLHGFKSSALSIKGQQLKQYFLENSDVKVHLPDLNQQPEQVMQGLANLIDSLEDVALVGSSLGGFYATQLVAKYGVPAVLINPAMRPWQLFRDLFGEGLLPFAVTPEWTLDDAQLDQLEQMAVPFVQDADKILVLLQQGDEILDYREAQRYYSGRQPSSMVITESNGNHAMENFADKIPMAYQFLSDCIQ
;
A
#
# COMPACT_ATOMS: atom_id res chain seq x y z
N MET A 1 0.12 19.43 -0.99
CA MET A 1 0.36 18.00 -0.66
C MET A 1 0.28 17.16 -1.93
N ASN A 2 1.19 16.20 -2.09
CA ASN A 2 1.18 15.23 -3.19
C ASN A 2 0.86 13.84 -2.62
N ILE A 3 -0.29 13.26 -2.98
CA ILE A 3 -0.70 11.92 -2.57
C ILE A 3 -0.35 10.94 -3.68
N ILE A 4 0.48 9.93 -3.38
CA ILE A 4 0.79 8.84 -4.31
C ILE A 4 -0.03 7.63 -3.89
N TYR A 5 -0.94 7.18 -4.77
CA TYR A 5 -1.73 5.98 -4.52
C TYR A 5 -1.06 4.75 -5.15
N LEU A 6 -0.83 3.74 -4.32
CA LEU A 6 -0.17 2.47 -4.66
C LEU A 6 -1.21 1.37 -4.75
N HIS A 7 -1.50 0.91 -5.97
CA HIS A 7 -2.50 -0.14 -6.19
C HIS A 7 -1.98 -1.54 -5.83
N GLY A 8 -2.91 -2.49 -5.65
CA GLY A 8 -2.61 -3.88 -5.36
C GLY A 8 -2.23 -4.72 -6.60
N PHE A 9 -1.92 -5.99 -6.35
CA PHE A 9 -1.62 -6.99 -7.37
C PHE A 9 -2.80 -7.16 -8.35
N LYS A 10 -2.51 -7.32 -9.63
CA LYS A 10 -3.52 -7.39 -10.72
C LYS A 10 -4.48 -6.21 -10.80
N SER A 11 -4.10 -5.07 -10.25
CA SER A 11 -4.82 -3.81 -10.35
C SER A 11 -4.08 -2.87 -11.32
N SER A 12 -4.43 -1.59 -11.34
CA SER A 12 -3.79 -0.60 -12.22
C SER A 12 -3.93 0.82 -11.67
N ALA A 13 -3.34 1.78 -12.37
CA ALA A 13 -3.55 3.21 -12.16
C ALA A 13 -5.04 3.63 -12.28
N LEU A 14 -5.90 2.80 -12.90
CA LEU A 14 -7.34 3.02 -13.01
C LEU A 14 -8.16 2.35 -11.90
N SER A 15 -7.53 1.85 -10.84
CA SER A 15 -8.21 1.22 -9.71
C SER A 15 -9.28 2.10 -9.08
N ILE A 16 -10.36 1.49 -8.63
CA ILE A 16 -11.51 2.20 -8.04
C ILE A 16 -11.07 3.15 -6.93
N LYS A 17 -10.25 2.69 -5.97
CA LYS A 17 -9.78 3.53 -4.85
C LYS A 17 -8.91 4.70 -5.31
N GLY A 18 -8.03 4.49 -6.28
CA GLY A 18 -7.23 5.56 -6.88
C GLY A 18 -8.11 6.62 -7.55
N GLN A 19 -9.14 6.19 -8.28
CA GLN A 19 -10.09 7.11 -8.91
C GLN A 19 -10.98 7.83 -7.89
N GLN A 20 -11.38 7.16 -6.79
CA GLN A 20 -12.11 7.79 -5.69
C GLN A 20 -11.27 8.90 -5.03
N LEU A 21 -10.00 8.66 -4.75
CA LEU A 21 -9.08 9.71 -4.24
C LEU A 21 -8.97 10.87 -5.22
N LYS A 22 -8.72 10.59 -6.49
CA LYS A 22 -8.59 11.62 -7.52
C LYS A 22 -9.88 12.45 -7.65
N GLN A 23 -11.04 11.81 -7.61
CA GLN A 23 -12.33 12.49 -7.69
C GLN A 23 -12.60 13.34 -6.43
N TYR A 24 -12.25 12.82 -5.24
CA TYR A 24 -12.44 13.55 -3.98
C TYR A 24 -11.67 14.88 -3.96
N PHE A 25 -10.46 14.89 -4.51
CA PHE A 25 -9.61 16.09 -4.54
C PHE A 25 -9.72 16.89 -5.84
N LEU A 26 -10.66 16.58 -6.72
CA LEU A 26 -10.76 17.23 -8.04
C LEU A 26 -10.87 18.76 -7.95
N GLU A 27 -11.57 19.27 -6.93
CA GLU A 27 -11.79 20.70 -6.72
C GLU A 27 -10.80 21.32 -5.70
N ASN A 28 -9.90 20.53 -5.15
CA ASN A 28 -8.90 21.01 -4.20
C ASN A 28 -7.54 21.18 -4.89
N SER A 29 -7.21 22.42 -5.25
CA SER A 29 -5.98 22.75 -5.95
C SER A 29 -4.70 22.48 -5.16
N ASP A 30 -4.79 22.35 -3.83
CA ASP A 30 -3.65 22.17 -2.92
C ASP A 30 -3.25 20.69 -2.77
N VAL A 31 -4.07 19.77 -3.32
CA VAL A 31 -3.80 18.34 -3.27
C VAL A 31 -3.72 17.78 -4.70
N LYS A 32 -2.60 17.13 -5.01
CA LYS A 32 -2.40 16.39 -6.27
C LYS A 32 -2.36 14.91 -6.00
N VAL A 33 -3.11 14.11 -6.77
CA VAL A 33 -3.14 12.65 -6.66
C VAL A 33 -2.41 12.04 -7.84
N HIS A 34 -1.37 11.27 -7.53
CA HIS A 34 -0.54 10.54 -8.48
C HIS A 34 -0.93 9.05 -8.46
N LEU A 35 -1.15 8.48 -9.62
CA LEU A 35 -1.58 7.09 -9.81
C LEU A 35 -0.56 6.33 -10.68
N PRO A 36 0.65 6.02 -10.17
CA PRO A 36 1.62 5.25 -10.92
C PRO A 36 1.11 3.84 -11.22
N ASP A 37 1.50 3.28 -12.35
CA ASP A 37 1.30 1.87 -12.64
C ASP A 37 2.42 1.04 -12.00
N LEU A 38 2.04 0.09 -11.15
CA LEU A 38 2.95 -0.79 -10.40
C LEU A 38 3.06 -2.19 -11.01
N ASN A 39 2.56 -2.40 -12.23
CA ASN A 39 2.63 -3.69 -12.93
C ASN A 39 4.02 -3.93 -13.53
N GLN A 40 5.03 -3.99 -12.67
CA GLN A 40 6.44 -4.16 -12.99
C GLN A 40 7.12 -5.04 -11.94
N GLN A 41 8.36 -5.42 -12.21
CA GLN A 41 9.18 -6.14 -11.22
C GLN A 41 9.33 -5.33 -9.92
N PRO A 42 9.36 -5.98 -8.74
CA PRO A 42 9.37 -5.30 -7.44
C PRO A 42 10.45 -4.22 -7.28
N GLU A 43 11.68 -4.48 -7.73
CA GLU A 43 12.76 -3.50 -7.69
C GLU A 43 12.50 -2.29 -8.58
N GLN A 44 11.91 -2.50 -9.76
CA GLN A 44 11.54 -1.42 -10.68
C GLN A 44 10.42 -0.55 -10.09
N VAL A 45 9.43 -1.19 -9.45
CA VAL A 45 8.38 -0.46 -8.70
C VAL A 45 9.00 0.42 -7.63
N MET A 46 9.86 -0.13 -6.78
CA MET A 46 10.50 0.63 -5.71
C MET A 46 11.38 1.76 -6.23
N GLN A 47 12.13 1.53 -7.31
CA GLN A 47 12.95 2.59 -7.92
C GLN A 47 12.09 3.70 -8.55
N GLY A 48 11.02 3.33 -9.25
CA GLY A 48 10.10 4.30 -9.85
C GLY A 48 9.40 5.16 -8.80
N LEU A 49 8.95 4.53 -7.70
CA LEU A 49 8.33 5.23 -6.56
C LEU A 49 9.33 6.12 -5.83
N ALA A 50 10.57 5.66 -5.64
CA ALA A 50 11.65 6.46 -5.07
C ALA A 50 11.88 7.74 -5.90
N ASN A 51 12.05 7.60 -7.20
CA ASN A 51 12.25 8.74 -8.10
C ASN A 51 11.05 9.72 -8.07
N LEU A 52 9.83 9.19 -7.97
CA LEU A 52 8.63 10.03 -7.87
C LEU A 52 8.61 10.80 -6.55
N ILE A 53 8.89 10.15 -5.41
CA ILE A 53 8.98 10.80 -4.10
C ILE A 53 10.05 11.90 -4.12
N ASP A 54 11.24 11.60 -4.63
CA ASP A 54 12.37 12.56 -4.69
C ASP A 54 12.08 13.77 -5.58
N SER A 55 11.12 13.66 -6.51
CA SER A 55 10.71 14.74 -7.42
C SER A 55 9.61 15.65 -6.90
N LEU A 56 9.02 15.31 -5.74
CA LEU A 56 7.85 16.00 -5.18
C LEU A 56 8.13 16.53 -3.77
N GLU A 57 7.40 17.57 -3.39
CA GLU A 57 7.37 18.09 -2.01
C GLU A 57 6.08 17.64 -1.33
N ASP A 58 6.06 17.63 0.00
CA ASP A 58 4.87 17.29 0.82
C ASP A 58 4.20 15.98 0.37
N VAL A 59 4.99 14.91 0.31
CA VAL A 59 4.52 13.60 -0.19
C VAL A 59 3.83 12.81 0.92
N ALA A 60 2.69 12.23 0.58
CA ALA A 60 1.98 11.23 1.39
C ALA A 60 1.63 10.01 0.53
N LEU A 61 1.53 8.84 1.15
CA LEU A 61 1.23 7.59 0.47
C LEU A 61 -0.16 7.06 0.86
N VAL A 62 -0.85 6.44 -0.09
CA VAL A 62 -2.03 5.62 0.18
C VAL A 62 -1.82 4.28 -0.53
N GLY A 63 -1.67 3.19 0.22
CA GLY A 63 -1.34 1.89 -0.35
C GLY A 63 -2.38 0.82 -0.04
N SER A 64 -2.84 0.07 -1.05
CA SER A 64 -3.81 -1.02 -0.89
C SER A 64 -3.16 -2.37 -1.20
N SER A 65 -3.35 -3.37 -0.31
CA SER A 65 -2.84 -4.74 -0.49
C SER A 65 -1.33 -4.76 -0.74
N LEU A 66 -0.84 -5.26 -1.88
CA LEU A 66 0.58 -5.18 -2.28
C LEU A 66 1.11 -3.74 -2.31
N GLY A 67 0.28 -2.76 -2.70
CA GLY A 67 0.64 -1.34 -2.61
C GLY A 67 0.86 -0.86 -1.17
N GLY A 68 0.14 -1.45 -0.20
CA GLY A 68 0.38 -1.23 1.23
C GLY A 68 1.70 -1.80 1.71
N PHE A 69 2.11 -2.95 1.19
CA PHE A 69 3.46 -3.49 1.41
C PHE A 69 4.54 -2.51 0.93
N TYR A 70 4.47 -2.05 -0.32
CA TYR A 70 5.45 -1.09 -0.85
C TYR A 70 5.45 0.22 -0.05
N ALA A 71 4.27 0.74 0.30
CA ALA A 71 4.17 1.97 1.11
C ALA A 71 4.91 1.83 2.45
N THR A 72 4.82 0.67 3.12
CA THR A 72 5.53 0.41 4.38
C THR A 72 7.06 0.52 4.22
N GLN A 73 7.61 -0.03 3.12
CA GLN A 73 9.05 0.07 2.84
C GLN A 73 9.46 1.51 2.55
N LEU A 74 8.59 2.27 1.86
CA LEU A 74 8.84 3.68 1.53
C LEU A 74 8.75 4.59 2.77
N VAL A 75 7.80 4.33 3.69
CA VAL A 75 7.78 5.02 4.99
C VAL A 75 9.10 4.81 5.72
N ALA A 76 9.57 3.57 5.83
CA ALA A 76 10.84 3.25 6.49
C ALA A 76 12.06 3.93 5.84
N LYS A 77 12.02 4.18 4.54
CA LYS A 77 13.12 4.79 3.79
C LYS A 77 13.09 6.31 3.77
N TYR A 78 11.90 6.89 3.64
CA TYR A 78 11.73 8.33 3.39
C TYR A 78 11.07 9.09 4.55
N GLY A 79 10.50 8.39 5.54
CA GLY A 79 9.78 9.00 6.64
C GLY A 79 8.51 9.75 6.21
N VAL A 80 7.96 9.47 5.03
CA VAL A 80 6.71 10.07 4.52
C VAL A 80 5.49 9.41 5.17
N PRO A 81 4.40 10.12 5.47
CA PRO A 81 3.21 9.53 6.06
C PRO A 81 2.45 8.62 5.09
N ALA A 82 1.75 7.62 5.63
CA ALA A 82 1.00 6.67 4.84
C ALA A 82 -0.35 6.26 5.44
N VAL A 83 -1.32 6.02 4.57
CA VAL A 83 -2.56 5.29 4.87
C VAL A 83 -2.52 3.95 4.15
N LEU A 84 -2.68 2.87 4.90
CA LEU A 84 -2.60 1.50 4.40
C LEU A 84 -3.98 0.83 4.46
N ILE A 85 -4.39 0.22 3.37
CA ILE A 85 -5.71 -0.40 3.19
C ILE A 85 -5.51 -1.90 3.03
N ASN A 86 -5.92 -2.70 4.01
CA ASN A 86 -5.75 -4.14 4.01
C ASN A 86 -4.35 -4.53 3.45
N PRO A 87 -3.24 -4.06 4.07
CA PRO A 87 -1.90 -4.23 3.51
C PRO A 87 -1.47 -5.71 3.52
N ALA A 88 -0.82 -6.15 2.46
CA ALA A 88 -0.17 -7.46 2.42
C ALA A 88 1.09 -7.44 3.29
N MET A 89 1.20 -8.38 4.22
CA MET A 89 2.33 -8.41 5.16
C MET A 89 3.50 -9.24 4.65
N ARG A 90 3.21 -10.35 3.99
CA ARG A 90 4.19 -11.28 3.41
C ARG A 90 3.77 -11.67 2.00
N PRO A 91 3.79 -10.71 1.03
CA PRO A 91 3.27 -10.98 -0.31
C PRO A 91 4.02 -12.13 -1.00
N TRP A 92 5.32 -12.32 -0.74
CA TRP A 92 6.07 -13.44 -1.29
C TRP A 92 5.52 -14.80 -0.84
N GLN A 93 5.14 -14.94 0.44
CA GLN A 93 4.55 -16.18 0.93
C GLN A 93 3.15 -16.38 0.35
N LEU A 94 2.32 -15.33 0.36
CA LEU A 94 0.98 -15.37 -0.23
C LEU A 94 1.02 -15.84 -1.69
N PHE A 95 1.94 -15.31 -2.48
CA PHE A 95 2.04 -15.69 -3.89
C PHE A 95 2.58 -17.12 -4.07
N ARG A 96 3.52 -17.58 -3.25
CA ARG A 96 3.95 -18.99 -3.25
C ARG A 96 2.80 -19.92 -2.89
N ASP A 97 1.99 -19.57 -1.91
CA ASP A 97 0.84 -20.38 -1.51
C ASP A 97 -0.27 -20.40 -2.59
N LEU A 98 -0.51 -19.26 -3.26
CA LEU A 98 -1.52 -19.13 -4.30
C LEU A 98 -1.13 -19.82 -5.63
N PHE A 99 0.13 -19.69 -6.03
CA PHE A 99 0.59 -20.23 -7.31
C PHE A 99 1.20 -21.62 -7.19
N GLY A 100 1.66 -22.02 -5.99
CA GLY A 100 2.20 -23.35 -5.74
C GLY A 100 3.41 -23.72 -6.60
N GLU A 101 3.89 -24.95 -6.42
CA GLU A 101 4.94 -25.51 -7.28
C GLU A 101 4.40 -25.73 -8.71
N GLY A 102 4.95 -25.02 -9.68
CA GLY A 102 4.67 -25.22 -11.12
C GLY A 102 3.72 -24.21 -11.77
N LEU A 103 3.19 -23.23 -11.05
CA LEU A 103 2.44 -22.11 -11.65
C LEU A 103 3.28 -20.84 -11.83
N LEU A 104 4.48 -20.79 -11.25
CA LEU A 104 5.47 -19.77 -11.58
C LEU A 104 6.37 -20.25 -12.73
N PRO A 105 6.78 -19.37 -13.64
CA PRO A 105 6.46 -17.94 -13.73
C PRO A 105 5.01 -17.67 -14.15
N PHE A 106 4.38 -16.66 -13.52
CA PHE A 106 2.98 -16.28 -13.76
C PHE A 106 2.91 -14.95 -14.52
N ALA A 107 2.28 -14.93 -15.70
CA ALA A 107 2.03 -13.72 -16.47
C ALA A 107 0.98 -12.84 -15.76
N VAL A 108 1.41 -11.71 -15.22
CA VAL A 108 0.53 -10.75 -14.52
C VAL A 108 -0.10 -9.80 -15.53
N THR A 109 0.73 -9.25 -16.43
CA THR A 109 0.32 -8.46 -17.61
C THR A 109 1.06 -8.96 -18.83
N PRO A 110 0.75 -8.48 -20.05
CA PRO A 110 1.53 -8.81 -21.23
C PRO A 110 3.02 -8.46 -21.12
N GLU A 111 3.34 -7.43 -20.31
CA GLU A 111 4.70 -6.89 -20.16
C GLU A 111 5.40 -7.38 -18.90
N TRP A 112 4.67 -7.99 -17.95
CA TRP A 112 5.24 -8.41 -16.67
C TRP A 112 4.88 -9.86 -16.31
N THR A 113 5.89 -10.63 -16.04
CA THR A 113 5.80 -12.01 -15.53
C THR A 113 6.44 -12.06 -14.14
N LEU A 114 5.69 -12.54 -13.15
CA LEU A 114 6.16 -12.76 -11.78
C LEU A 114 6.83 -14.14 -11.69
N ASP A 115 8.02 -14.20 -11.11
CA ASP A 115 8.79 -15.42 -10.86
C ASP A 115 9.29 -15.52 -9.43
N ASP A 116 9.91 -16.64 -9.05
CA ASP A 116 10.44 -16.89 -7.72
C ASP A 116 11.52 -15.88 -7.31
N ALA A 117 12.38 -15.45 -8.24
CA ALA A 117 13.42 -14.46 -7.95
C ALA A 117 12.82 -13.12 -7.52
N GLN A 118 11.71 -12.74 -8.12
CA GLN A 118 10.97 -11.52 -7.73
C GLN A 118 10.25 -11.68 -6.39
N LEU A 119 9.83 -12.89 -6.02
CA LEU A 119 9.31 -13.17 -4.67
C LEU A 119 10.41 -13.05 -3.62
N ASP A 120 11.62 -13.53 -3.92
CA ASP A 120 12.79 -13.34 -3.06
C ASP A 120 13.14 -11.84 -2.91
N GLN A 121 13.00 -11.03 -3.96
CA GLN A 121 13.17 -9.57 -3.88
C GLN A 121 12.15 -8.93 -2.92
N LEU A 122 10.87 -9.33 -2.98
CA LEU A 122 9.85 -8.85 -2.04
C LEU A 122 10.21 -9.21 -0.59
N GLU A 123 10.69 -10.42 -0.35
CA GLU A 123 11.12 -10.86 0.98
C GLU A 123 12.32 -10.06 1.49
N GLN A 124 13.34 -9.87 0.65
CA GLN A 124 14.56 -9.15 1.02
C GLN A 124 14.34 -7.67 1.31
N MET A 125 13.38 -7.01 0.65
CA MET A 125 13.07 -5.60 0.91
C MET A 125 12.21 -5.39 2.15
N ALA A 126 11.59 -6.43 2.71
CA ALA A 126 10.68 -6.31 3.82
C ALA A 126 11.39 -5.87 5.10
N VAL A 127 10.98 -4.75 5.68
CA VAL A 127 11.47 -4.32 6.99
C VAL A 127 10.90 -5.23 8.08
N PRO A 128 11.74 -5.72 9.02
CA PRO A 128 11.33 -6.72 10.01
C PRO A 128 10.36 -6.17 11.07
N PHE A 129 10.27 -4.85 11.18
CA PHE A 129 9.35 -4.15 12.08
C PHE A 129 9.04 -2.76 11.53
N VAL A 130 7.86 -2.25 11.88
CA VAL A 130 7.40 -0.93 11.46
C VAL A 130 8.36 0.17 11.96
N GLN A 131 8.69 1.09 11.06
CA GLN A 131 9.44 2.31 11.36
C GLN A 131 8.53 3.52 11.14
N ASP A 132 8.80 4.64 11.83
CA ASP A 132 7.94 5.83 11.80
C ASP A 132 6.45 5.47 11.97
N ALA A 133 6.15 4.60 12.93
CA ALA A 133 4.83 4.01 13.10
C ALA A 133 3.73 5.05 13.38
N ASP A 134 4.07 6.15 14.00
CA ASP A 134 3.21 7.30 14.26
C ASP A 134 2.77 8.04 12.98
N LYS A 135 3.48 7.84 11.87
CA LYS A 135 3.12 8.36 10.55
C LYS A 135 2.28 7.39 9.71
N ILE A 136 1.84 6.27 10.29
CA ILE A 136 1.07 5.25 9.57
C ILE A 136 -0.33 5.10 10.17
N LEU A 137 -1.34 5.27 9.32
CA LEU A 137 -2.73 4.86 9.60
C LEU A 137 -3.02 3.57 8.82
N VAL A 138 -3.47 2.53 9.53
CA VAL A 138 -3.84 1.25 8.94
C VAL A 138 -5.35 1.03 9.03
N LEU A 139 -5.98 0.79 7.91
CA LEU A 139 -7.40 0.47 7.77
C LEU A 139 -7.55 -1.01 7.46
N LEU A 140 -8.21 -1.75 8.34
CA LEU A 140 -8.39 -3.20 8.24
C LEU A 140 -9.87 -3.56 8.24
N GLN A 141 -10.22 -4.59 7.47
CA GLN A 141 -11.54 -5.21 7.51
C GLN A 141 -11.42 -6.68 7.91
N GLN A 142 -12.17 -7.09 8.95
CA GLN A 142 -12.13 -8.46 9.46
C GLN A 142 -12.70 -9.49 8.48
N GLY A 143 -13.52 -9.03 7.53
CA GLY A 143 -14.07 -9.84 6.44
C GLY A 143 -13.14 -9.96 5.22
N ASP A 144 -11.89 -9.51 5.31
CA ASP A 144 -10.90 -9.71 4.25
C ASP A 144 -10.71 -11.22 3.98
N GLU A 145 -11.11 -11.66 2.79
CA GLU A 145 -11.11 -13.05 2.36
C GLU A 145 -9.76 -13.50 1.77
N ILE A 146 -8.84 -12.55 1.59
CA ILE A 146 -7.50 -12.79 1.01
C ILE A 146 -6.41 -12.78 2.07
N LEU A 147 -6.48 -11.83 3.02
CA LEU A 147 -5.43 -11.58 4.00
C LEU A 147 -5.96 -11.72 5.43
N ASP A 148 -5.23 -12.40 6.30
CA ASP A 148 -5.54 -12.38 7.74
C ASP A 148 -5.18 -11.00 8.32
N TYR A 149 -6.20 -10.16 8.55
CA TYR A 149 -6.04 -8.82 9.12
C TYR A 149 -5.25 -8.79 10.43
N ARG A 150 -5.21 -9.92 11.18
CA ARG A 150 -4.49 -10.03 12.46
C ARG A 150 -2.97 -9.95 12.26
N GLU A 151 -2.45 -10.35 11.09
CA GLU A 151 -1.02 -10.19 10.78
C GLU A 151 -0.65 -8.71 10.72
N ALA A 152 -1.40 -7.92 9.97
CA ALA A 152 -1.20 -6.48 9.90
C ALA A 152 -1.40 -5.83 11.27
N GLN A 153 -2.48 -6.18 11.98
CA GLN A 153 -2.74 -5.65 13.31
C GLN A 153 -1.56 -5.89 14.27
N ARG A 154 -1.01 -7.11 14.33
CA ARG A 154 0.15 -7.43 15.18
C ARG A 154 1.41 -6.66 14.78
N TYR A 155 1.67 -6.55 13.50
CA TYR A 155 2.86 -5.88 12.99
C TYR A 155 2.86 -4.39 13.31
N TYR A 156 1.76 -3.69 13.00
CA TYR A 156 1.67 -2.23 13.17
C TYR A 156 1.42 -1.80 14.63
N SER A 157 0.92 -2.70 15.49
CA SER A 157 0.74 -2.42 16.93
C SER A 157 1.85 -3.01 17.80
N GLY A 158 2.82 -3.72 17.22
CA GLY A 158 3.79 -4.53 17.97
C GLY A 158 4.88 -3.76 18.70
N ARG A 159 5.01 -2.45 18.47
CA ARG A 159 6.05 -1.59 19.09
C ARG A 159 5.47 -0.25 19.52
N GLN A 160 6.27 0.51 20.30
CA GLN A 160 5.95 1.87 20.71
C GLN A 160 6.97 2.86 20.11
N PRO A 161 6.54 3.94 19.47
CA PRO A 161 5.13 4.26 19.18
C PRO A 161 4.50 3.22 18.23
N SER A 162 3.18 3.02 18.35
CA SER A 162 2.42 2.16 17.44
C SER A 162 1.75 2.98 16.35
N SER A 163 1.47 2.34 15.22
CA SER A 163 0.61 2.94 14.20
C SER A 163 -0.82 3.11 14.70
N MET A 164 -1.54 4.07 14.13
CA MET A 164 -2.99 4.12 14.29
C MET A 164 -3.61 2.98 13.48
N VAL A 165 -4.32 2.08 14.15
CA VAL A 165 -4.97 0.92 13.51
C VAL A 165 -6.47 0.98 13.74
N ILE A 166 -7.24 1.05 12.66
CA ILE A 166 -8.71 1.00 12.67
C ILE A 166 -9.13 -0.30 12.02
N THR A 167 -9.89 -1.11 12.77
CA THR A 167 -10.38 -2.41 12.31
C THR A 167 -11.91 -2.43 12.32
N GLU A 168 -12.52 -2.66 11.16
CA GLU A 168 -13.96 -2.83 11.00
C GLU A 168 -14.35 -4.31 11.08
N SER A 169 -15.47 -4.62 11.72
CA SER A 169 -15.90 -6.00 12.00
C SER A 169 -16.39 -6.78 10.76
N ASN A 170 -16.64 -6.11 9.66
CA ASN A 170 -17.15 -6.68 8.41
C ASN A 170 -16.25 -6.26 7.24
N GLY A 171 -16.80 -6.20 6.04
CA GLY A 171 -16.15 -5.75 4.82
C GLY A 171 -15.48 -6.88 4.05
N ASN A 172 -14.53 -6.52 3.20
CA ASN A 172 -13.82 -7.47 2.32
C ASN A 172 -12.44 -6.92 1.94
N HIS A 173 -11.65 -7.70 1.21
CA HIS A 173 -10.32 -7.28 0.76
C HIS A 173 -10.34 -5.98 -0.04
N ALA A 174 -11.39 -5.78 -0.85
CA ALA A 174 -11.54 -4.59 -1.69
C ALA A 174 -11.76 -3.29 -0.88
N MET A 175 -12.25 -3.36 0.37
CA MET A 175 -12.68 -2.20 1.16
C MET A 175 -13.58 -1.28 0.34
N GLU A 176 -14.75 -1.78 -0.05
CA GLU A 176 -15.68 -1.07 -0.96
C GLU A 176 -16.16 0.28 -0.41
N ASN A 177 -16.18 0.43 0.92
CA ASN A 177 -16.51 1.67 1.60
C ASN A 177 -15.31 2.64 1.78
N PHE A 178 -14.23 2.48 1.00
CA PHE A 178 -13.05 3.33 1.13
C PHE A 178 -13.36 4.82 0.90
N ALA A 179 -14.29 5.15 0.01
CA ALA A 179 -14.69 6.53 -0.23
C ALA A 179 -15.11 7.27 1.06
N ASP A 180 -15.78 6.58 1.98
CA ASP A 180 -16.21 7.13 3.28
C ASP A 180 -15.03 7.37 4.24
N LYS A 181 -13.87 6.75 3.98
CA LYS A 181 -12.65 6.87 4.78
C LYS A 181 -11.74 8.00 4.32
N ILE A 182 -11.92 8.50 3.10
CA ILE A 182 -11.02 9.51 2.50
C ILE A 182 -10.91 10.77 3.36
N PRO A 183 -11.99 11.35 3.93
CA PRO A 183 -11.86 12.53 4.80
C PRO A 183 -10.95 12.32 6.00
N MET A 184 -11.08 11.17 6.69
CA MET A 184 -10.26 10.82 7.84
C MET A 184 -8.81 10.53 7.41
N ALA A 185 -8.62 9.80 6.33
CA ALA A 185 -7.31 9.50 5.76
C ALA A 185 -6.56 10.79 5.40
N TYR A 186 -7.24 11.73 4.75
CA TYR A 186 -6.68 13.03 4.40
C TYR A 186 -6.31 13.85 5.64
N GLN A 187 -7.17 13.91 6.66
CA GLN A 187 -6.87 14.61 7.89
C GLN A 187 -5.60 14.06 8.55
N PHE A 188 -5.50 12.73 8.67
CA PHE A 188 -4.31 12.07 9.23
C PHE A 188 -3.05 12.43 8.46
N LEU A 189 -3.07 12.33 7.11
CA LEU A 189 -1.91 12.66 6.29
C LEU A 189 -1.52 14.14 6.40
N SER A 190 -2.50 15.04 6.46
CA SER A 190 -2.27 16.48 6.60
C SER A 190 -1.62 16.81 7.94
N ASP A 191 -2.06 16.18 9.02
CA ASP A 191 -1.50 16.38 10.36
C ASP A 191 -0.04 15.90 10.45
N CYS A 192 0.34 14.89 9.67
CA CYS A 192 1.70 14.36 9.63
C CYS A 192 2.69 15.18 8.78
N ILE A 193 2.20 16.01 7.87
CA ILE A 193 3.05 16.82 6.94
C ILE A 193 3.36 18.22 7.51
N GLN A 194 2.61 18.66 8.52
CA GLN A 194 2.77 19.99 9.16
C GLN A 194 4.05 20.17 9.95
#